data_64b5103dfc4b33cf5da5e52592e82499
#
_entry.id   64b5103dfc4b33cf5da5e52592e82499
#
_cell.length_a   1.000
_cell.length_b   1.000
_cell.length_c   1.000
_cell.angle_alpha   90.00
_cell.angle_beta   90.00
_cell.angle_gamma   90.00
#
_symmetry.space_group_name_H-M   'P 1'
#
loop_
_entity.id
_entity.type
_entity.pdbx_description
1 polymer ?
#
loop_
_entity_poly.entity_id
_entity_poly.type
_entity_poly.pdbx_seq_one_letter_code
_entity_poly.pdbx_strand_id
1 'polypeptide(L)'
;MFLAVNMGASGTAPSFSAAYGANIIKRLAIPGVFGLFVLLGAIVAGKQVGVTMGRELIPQEMLTPDILTIVLFSVGITLLISNYLAVPQSTSQATVFAISGPAIFYQQLNSPKLLYEIIPTWFILPVVSFVVTLLIGKLLYRRIRDSKDIDYEKISNHFLLKGLVFVSSCYVAFAIGANNVANASGPIASMVLNELGIDAGSEDNFIVIITVTTLIIAPCFAIGSSLFGYRLLHSTGKGIVEFGLVGASLISIVTATLLLLASITRGIPTSLVQLNTFAIIAVGISKMGWKKVIVSRTVQKFWIVWIIAPLLSLALSYTFTALAHHYGIIFF
;
A
#
# COMPACT_ATOMS: atom_id res chain seq x y z
N MET A 1 6.21 -4.61 14.68
CA MET A 1 7.43 -4.67 13.85
C MET A 1 7.37 -5.71 12.75
N PHE A 2 7.01 -6.98 13.00
CA PHE A 2 6.91 -8.04 11.98
C PHE A 2 6.05 -7.67 10.77
N LEU A 3 4.84 -7.11 11.02
CA LEU A 3 3.96 -6.61 9.98
C LEU A 3 4.64 -5.49 9.14
N ALA A 4 5.24 -4.50 9.80
CA ALA A 4 5.86 -3.36 9.13
C ALA A 4 7.05 -3.75 8.22
N VAL A 5 7.83 -4.75 8.62
CA VAL A 5 8.90 -5.34 7.79
C VAL A 5 8.30 -5.97 6.52
N ASN A 6 7.21 -6.74 6.64
CA ASN A 6 6.54 -7.32 5.47
C ASN A 6 5.91 -6.25 4.55
N MET A 7 5.34 -5.19 5.12
CA MET A 7 4.83 -4.04 4.36
C MET A 7 5.93 -3.31 3.61
N GLY A 8 7.09 -3.10 4.24
CA GLY A 8 8.26 -2.48 3.62
C GLY A 8 8.78 -3.28 2.44
N ALA A 9 8.79 -4.61 2.55
CA ALA A 9 9.14 -5.49 1.44
C ALA A 9 8.22 -5.28 0.24
N SER A 10 6.90 -5.32 0.46
CA SER A 10 5.89 -5.20 -0.61
C SER A 10 5.83 -3.79 -1.22
N GLY A 11 6.13 -2.73 -0.46
CA GLY A 11 6.13 -1.34 -0.94
C GLY A 11 7.33 -0.96 -1.80
N THR A 12 8.44 -1.70 -1.71
CA THR A 12 9.69 -1.38 -2.42
C THR A 12 9.54 -1.45 -3.94
N ALA A 13 8.89 -2.50 -4.44
CA ALA A 13 8.77 -2.73 -5.89
C ALA A 13 7.91 -1.67 -6.59
N PRO A 14 6.70 -1.33 -6.15
CA PRO A 14 5.91 -0.28 -6.77
C PRO A 14 6.59 1.09 -6.73
N SER A 15 7.48 1.34 -5.76
CA SER A 15 8.21 2.61 -5.66
C SER A 15 9.42 2.68 -6.59
N PHE A 16 10.30 1.69 -6.57
CA PHE A 16 11.64 1.80 -7.13
C PHE A 16 11.97 0.87 -8.29
N SER A 17 11.05 0.00 -8.74
CA SER A 17 11.34 -0.94 -9.85
C SER A 17 11.75 -0.24 -11.14
N ALA A 18 11.15 0.89 -11.48
CA ALA A 18 11.50 1.66 -12.67
C ALA A 18 12.88 2.34 -12.53
N ALA A 19 13.15 2.98 -11.39
CA ALA A 19 14.44 3.65 -11.14
C ALA A 19 15.59 2.64 -11.05
N TYR A 20 15.34 1.47 -10.46
CA TYR A 20 16.33 0.38 -10.41
C TYR A 20 16.56 -0.24 -11.81
N GLY A 21 15.51 -0.57 -12.54
CA GLY A 21 15.61 -1.15 -13.88
C GLY A 21 16.29 -0.25 -14.90
N ALA A 22 16.21 1.07 -14.73
CA ALA A 22 16.89 2.07 -15.54
C ALA A 22 18.28 2.44 -15.04
N ASN A 23 18.83 1.73 -14.04
CA ASN A 23 20.12 2.01 -13.41
C ASN A 23 20.26 3.44 -12.85
N ILE A 24 19.16 4.06 -12.42
CA ILE A 24 19.14 5.41 -11.84
C ILE A 24 19.58 5.36 -10.36
N ILE A 25 19.21 4.28 -9.66
CA ILE A 25 19.57 4.06 -8.26
C ILE A 25 20.21 2.68 -8.07
N LYS A 26 21.25 2.63 -7.25
CA LYS A 26 21.91 1.36 -6.89
C LYS A 26 21.04 0.58 -5.89
N ARG A 27 21.04 -0.75 -5.99
CA ARG A 27 20.28 -1.65 -5.11
C ARG A 27 20.46 -1.32 -3.62
N LEU A 28 21.69 -1.10 -3.18
CA LEU A 28 22.03 -0.84 -1.77
C LEU A 28 21.47 0.49 -1.23
N ALA A 29 21.21 1.46 -2.10
CA ALA A 29 20.67 2.76 -1.71
C ALA A 29 19.13 2.73 -1.56
N ILE A 30 18.45 1.78 -2.21
CA ILE A 30 16.98 1.72 -2.23
C ILE A 30 16.37 1.66 -0.83
N PRO A 31 16.81 0.77 0.10
CA PRO A 31 16.20 0.69 1.42
C PRO A 31 16.28 1.98 2.22
N GLY A 32 17.45 2.68 2.14
CA GLY A 32 17.63 3.95 2.84
C GLY A 32 16.74 5.06 2.29
N VAL A 33 16.74 5.24 0.96
CA VAL A 33 15.90 6.25 0.29
C VAL A 33 14.41 5.94 0.50
N PHE A 34 14.00 4.69 0.31
CA PHE A 34 12.62 4.25 0.55
C PHE A 34 12.18 4.52 1.98
N GLY A 35 12.97 4.08 2.97
CA GLY A 35 12.65 4.29 4.39
C GLY A 35 12.55 5.75 4.79
N LEU A 36 13.44 6.61 4.26
CA LEU A 36 13.41 8.05 4.49
C LEU A 36 12.09 8.66 3.99
N PHE A 37 11.71 8.40 2.74
CA PHE A 37 10.48 8.95 2.18
C PHE A 37 9.21 8.35 2.79
N VAL A 38 9.23 7.07 3.17
CA VAL A 38 8.15 6.44 3.95
C VAL A 38 7.98 7.13 5.29
N LEU A 39 9.06 7.37 6.02
CA LEU A 39 9.02 8.08 7.31
C LEU A 39 8.45 9.50 7.14
N LEU A 40 8.95 10.26 6.16
CA LEU A 40 8.47 11.60 5.88
C LEU A 40 6.96 11.60 5.53
N GLY A 41 6.53 10.69 4.66
CA GLY A 41 5.12 10.57 4.29
C GLY A 41 4.21 10.21 5.46
N ALA A 42 4.65 9.29 6.31
CA ALA A 42 3.89 8.88 7.49
C ALA A 42 3.71 10.02 8.51
N ILE A 43 4.77 10.80 8.76
CA ILE A 43 4.71 11.93 9.69
C ILE A 43 3.84 13.08 9.13
N VAL A 44 4.04 13.42 7.86
CA VAL A 44 3.39 14.60 7.25
C VAL A 44 1.93 14.33 6.90
N ALA A 45 1.59 13.13 6.40
CA ALA A 45 0.30 12.86 5.79
C ALA A 45 -0.40 11.57 6.29
N GLY A 46 0.15 10.88 7.30
CA GLY A 46 -0.37 9.58 7.78
C GLY A 46 -1.48 9.67 8.84
N LYS A 47 -1.70 10.85 9.44
CA LYS A 47 -2.62 11.04 10.58
C LYS A 47 -4.03 10.51 10.31
N GLN A 48 -4.64 10.91 9.19
CA GLN A 48 -6.05 10.60 8.90
C GLN A 48 -6.30 9.09 8.73
N VAL A 49 -5.40 8.40 8.01
CA VAL A 49 -5.49 6.94 7.87
C VAL A 49 -5.30 6.27 9.24
N GLY A 50 -4.43 6.83 10.08
CA GLY A 50 -4.22 6.33 11.44
C GLY A 50 -5.47 6.44 12.31
N VAL A 51 -6.22 7.53 12.20
CA VAL A 51 -7.53 7.69 12.88
C VAL A 51 -8.51 6.61 12.40
N THR A 52 -8.64 6.43 11.10
CA THR A 52 -9.54 5.40 10.54
C THR A 52 -9.17 4.00 11.02
N MET A 53 -7.88 3.65 10.97
CA MET A 53 -7.42 2.32 11.35
C MET A 53 -7.46 2.05 12.86
N GLY A 54 -7.32 3.10 13.67
CA GLY A 54 -7.29 2.97 15.13
C GLY A 54 -8.63 3.21 15.83
N ARG A 55 -9.57 3.96 15.22
CA ARG A 55 -10.77 4.44 15.93
C ARG A 55 -12.09 4.28 15.19
N GLU A 56 -12.07 4.26 13.84
CA GLU A 56 -13.32 4.32 13.06
C GLU A 56 -13.82 2.96 12.58
N LEU A 57 -12.97 1.93 12.53
CA LEU A 57 -13.34 0.58 12.11
C LEU A 57 -13.98 -0.23 13.22
N ILE A 58 -13.43 -0.13 14.43
CA ILE A 58 -13.87 -0.84 15.63
C ILE A 58 -13.72 0.09 16.84
N PRO A 59 -14.48 -0.13 17.93
CA PRO A 59 -14.31 0.61 19.18
C PRO A 59 -12.87 0.53 19.70
N GLN A 60 -12.35 1.64 20.24
CA GLN A 60 -10.99 1.71 20.77
C GLN A 60 -10.76 0.69 21.87
N GLU A 61 -11.76 0.49 22.74
CA GLU A 61 -11.71 -0.42 23.88
C GLU A 61 -11.48 -1.87 23.46
N MET A 62 -11.86 -2.22 22.22
CA MET A 62 -11.64 -3.54 21.66
C MET A 62 -10.18 -3.80 21.27
N LEU A 63 -9.38 -2.75 21.08
CA LEU A 63 -7.96 -2.86 20.74
C LEU A 63 -7.11 -3.12 21.99
N THR A 64 -7.30 -4.30 22.60
CA THR A 64 -6.43 -4.83 23.67
C THR A 64 -5.12 -5.37 23.08
N PRO A 65 -4.05 -5.55 23.90
CA PRO A 65 -2.79 -6.13 23.44
C PRO A 65 -2.96 -7.49 22.76
N ASP A 66 -3.86 -8.33 23.26
CA ASP A 66 -4.11 -9.67 22.74
C ASP A 66 -4.80 -9.63 21.38
N ILE A 67 -5.90 -8.86 21.25
CA ILE A 67 -6.62 -8.68 19.98
C ILE A 67 -5.70 -8.04 18.95
N LEU A 68 -4.95 -7.02 19.33
CA LEU A 68 -4.00 -6.38 18.41
C LEU A 68 -2.91 -7.34 17.96
N THR A 69 -2.39 -8.17 18.87
CA THR A 69 -1.40 -9.20 18.52
C THR A 69 -1.97 -10.18 17.49
N ILE A 70 -3.18 -10.67 17.68
CA ILE A 70 -3.89 -11.55 16.72
C ILE A 70 -4.02 -10.86 15.36
N VAL A 71 -4.49 -9.62 15.32
CA VAL A 71 -4.67 -8.84 14.09
C VAL A 71 -3.35 -8.68 13.35
N LEU A 72 -2.34 -8.11 14.00
CA LEU A 72 -1.05 -7.81 13.38
C LEU A 72 -0.30 -9.08 12.93
N PHE A 73 -0.44 -10.16 13.69
CA PHE A 73 0.15 -11.46 13.35
C PHE A 73 -0.55 -12.10 12.14
N SER A 74 -1.87 -12.07 12.08
CA SER A 74 -2.66 -12.58 10.96
C SER A 74 -2.33 -11.87 9.65
N VAL A 75 -2.24 -10.53 9.68
CA VAL A 75 -1.80 -9.73 8.52
C VAL A 75 -0.35 -10.08 8.17
N GLY A 76 0.52 -10.14 9.17
CA GLY A 76 1.94 -10.43 8.99
C GLY A 76 2.18 -11.77 8.30
N ILE A 77 1.48 -12.83 8.72
CA ILE A 77 1.51 -14.15 8.07
C ILE A 77 1.03 -14.05 6.61
N THR A 78 -0.12 -13.40 6.40
CA THR A 78 -0.70 -13.26 5.05
C THR A 78 0.26 -12.55 4.10
N LEU A 79 0.90 -11.46 4.56
CA LEU A 79 1.89 -10.73 3.77
C LEU A 79 3.18 -11.52 3.58
N LEU A 80 3.62 -12.27 4.58
CA LEU A 80 4.81 -13.12 4.47
C LEU A 80 4.62 -14.19 3.39
N ILE A 81 3.46 -14.85 3.36
CA ILE A 81 3.10 -15.83 2.32
C ILE A 81 3.12 -15.16 0.94
N SER A 82 2.51 -14.00 0.79
CA SER A 82 2.46 -13.26 -0.47
C SER A 82 3.85 -12.80 -0.93
N ASN A 83 4.68 -12.31 -0.01
CA ASN A 83 6.05 -11.91 -0.29
C ASN A 83 6.93 -13.11 -0.70
N TYR A 84 6.71 -14.27 -0.08
CA TYR A 84 7.41 -15.51 -0.43
C TYR A 84 7.02 -15.99 -1.84
N LEU A 85 5.74 -15.89 -2.19
CA LEU A 85 5.23 -16.22 -3.52
C LEU A 85 5.57 -15.16 -4.57
N ALA A 86 6.21 -14.05 -4.18
CA ALA A 86 6.53 -12.89 -5.02
C ALA A 86 5.29 -12.30 -5.72
N VAL A 87 4.14 -12.33 -5.05
CA VAL A 87 2.88 -11.76 -5.55
C VAL A 87 2.58 -10.48 -4.79
N PRO A 88 2.48 -9.34 -5.48
CA PRO A 88 2.16 -8.08 -4.83
C PRO A 88 0.72 -8.08 -4.30
N GLN A 89 0.58 -7.72 -3.02
CA GLN A 89 -0.68 -7.73 -2.30
C GLN A 89 -0.98 -6.37 -1.67
N SER A 90 -2.28 -6.10 -1.47
CA SER A 90 -2.76 -4.94 -0.74
C SER A 90 -2.60 -5.11 0.78
N THR A 91 -1.66 -4.36 1.35
CA THR A 91 -1.44 -4.35 2.80
C THR A 91 -2.63 -3.76 3.55
N SER A 92 -3.21 -2.67 3.02
CA SER A 92 -4.37 -2.00 3.64
C SER A 92 -5.61 -2.89 3.67
N GLN A 93 -5.92 -3.59 2.57
CA GLN A 93 -7.05 -4.51 2.54
C GLN A 93 -6.86 -5.67 3.53
N ALA A 94 -5.67 -6.28 3.57
CA ALA A 94 -5.37 -7.35 4.51
C ALA A 94 -5.52 -6.87 5.96
N THR A 95 -5.08 -5.65 6.29
CA THR A 95 -5.19 -5.14 7.66
C THR A 95 -6.63 -4.80 8.04
N VAL A 96 -7.40 -4.15 7.16
CA VAL A 96 -8.82 -3.87 7.40
C VAL A 96 -9.60 -5.17 7.63
N PHE A 97 -9.38 -6.18 6.81
CA PHE A 97 -10.04 -7.48 6.97
C PHE A 97 -9.59 -8.22 8.23
N ALA A 98 -8.33 -8.12 8.63
CA ALA A 98 -7.86 -8.70 9.89
C ALA A 98 -8.46 -8.01 11.11
N ILE A 99 -8.58 -6.68 11.10
CA ILE A 99 -9.27 -5.92 12.17
C ILE A 99 -10.75 -6.32 12.22
N SER A 100 -11.36 -6.59 11.07
CA SER A 100 -12.77 -7.03 11.01
C SER A 100 -12.98 -8.43 11.61
N GLY A 101 -11.97 -9.29 11.72
CA GLY A 101 -12.11 -10.64 12.26
C GLY A 101 -12.63 -10.68 13.71
N PRO A 102 -11.90 -10.11 14.68
CA PRO A 102 -12.37 -9.96 16.06
C PRO A 102 -13.68 -9.17 16.15
N ALA A 103 -13.80 -8.10 15.35
CA ALA A 103 -14.99 -7.26 15.35
C ALA A 103 -16.26 -8.00 14.90
N ILE A 104 -16.15 -8.91 13.94
CA ILE A 104 -17.27 -9.79 13.54
C ILE A 104 -17.57 -10.80 14.65
N PHE A 105 -16.52 -11.39 15.25
CA PHE A 105 -16.70 -12.38 16.32
C PHE A 105 -17.47 -11.79 17.50
N TYR A 106 -17.13 -10.56 17.94
CA TYR A 106 -17.79 -9.86 19.04
C TYR A 106 -18.94 -8.94 18.62
N GLN A 107 -19.34 -8.93 17.33
CA GLN A 107 -20.43 -8.11 16.77
C GLN A 107 -20.23 -6.58 16.96
N GLN A 108 -18.99 -6.13 16.94
CA GLN A 108 -18.59 -4.73 17.16
C GLN A 108 -18.06 -4.02 15.91
N LEU A 109 -18.30 -4.58 14.72
CA LEU A 109 -17.81 -4.00 13.47
C LEU A 109 -18.60 -2.73 13.08
N ASN A 110 -17.90 -1.62 12.82
CA ASN A 110 -18.52 -0.46 12.19
C ASN A 110 -18.78 -0.73 10.69
N SER A 111 -19.85 -1.49 10.44
CA SER A 111 -20.22 -1.91 9.08
C SER A 111 -20.49 -0.74 8.13
N PRO A 112 -21.12 0.41 8.51
CA PRO A 112 -21.30 1.56 7.64
C PRO A 112 -19.97 2.12 7.12
N LYS A 113 -18.97 2.34 7.98
CA LYS A 113 -17.65 2.84 7.57
C LYS A 113 -16.98 1.92 6.56
N LEU A 114 -17.02 0.62 6.83
CA LEU A 114 -16.42 -0.39 5.96
C LEU A 114 -17.16 -0.48 4.62
N LEU A 115 -18.51 -0.60 4.64
CA LEU A 115 -19.31 -0.92 3.45
C LEU A 115 -19.57 0.29 2.55
N TYR A 116 -19.72 1.50 3.11
CA TYR A 116 -20.13 2.68 2.34
C TYR A 116 -18.96 3.62 2.01
N GLU A 117 -17.82 3.54 2.72
CA GLU A 117 -16.67 4.39 2.45
C GLU A 117 -15.46 3.61 1.95
N ILE A 118 -15.02 2.60 2.71
CA ILE A 118 -13.74 1.93 2.45
C ILE A 118 -13.85 1.00 1.23
N ILE A 119 -14.78 0.06 1.23
CA ILE A 119 -14.95 -0.91 0.13
C ILE A 119 -15.25 -0.23 -1.20
N PRO A 120 -16.18 0.74 -1.32
CA PRO A 120 -16.42 1.42 -2.59
C PRO A 120 -15.18 2.14 -3.13
N THR A 121 -14.38 2.75 -2.25
CA THR A 121 -13.13 3.43 -2.64
C THR A 121 -12.11 2.47 -3.26
N TRP A 122 -12.04 1.22 -2.79
CA TRP A 122 -11.17 0.20 -3.37
C TRP A 122 -11.52 -0.22 -4.79
N PHE A 123 -12.76 0.02 -5.23
CA PHE A 123 -13.18 -0.20 -6.62
C PHE A 123 -13.10 1.08 -7.45
N ILE A 124 -13.50 2.21 -6.89
CA ILE A 124 -13.55 3.49 -7.61
C ILE A 124 -12.14 3.98 -7.95
N LEU A 125 -11.22 4.01 -6.98
CA LEU A 125 -9.90 4.60 -7.20
C LEU A 125 -9.05 3.85 -8.25
N PRO A 126 -9.01 2.52 -8.31
CA PRO A 126 -8.34 1.82 -9.41
C PRO A 126 -8.93 2.16 -10.79
N VAL A 127 -10.26 2.29 -10.90
CA VAL A 127 -10.91 2.72 -12.15
C VAL A 127 -10.50 4.14 -12.51
N VAL A 128 -10.49 5.06 -11.53
CA VAL A 128 -9.99 6.44 -11.74
C VAL A 128 -8.53 6.42 -12.17
N SER A 129 -7.68 5.61 -11.52
CA SER A 129 -6.27 5.43 -11.90
C SER A 129 -6.14 4.97 -13.35
N PHE A 130 -6.94 3.99 -13.77
CA PHE A 130 -6.98 3.52 -15.14
C PHE A 130 -7.38 4.64 -16.12
N VAL A 131 -8.49 5.33 -15.87
CA VAL A 131 -9.03 6.36 -16.78
C VAL A 131 -8.05 7.53 -16.91
N VAL A 132 -7.56 8.08 -15.80
CA VAL A 132 -6.62 9.20 -15.80
C VAL A 132 -5.33 8.82 -16.53
N THR A 133 -4.76 7.66 -16.20
CA THR A 133 -3.54 7.16 -16.85
C THR A 133 -3.74 6.89 -18.34
N LEU A 134 -4.90 6.35 -18.73
CA LEU A 134 -5.24 6.10 -20.14
C LEU A 134 -5.35 7.39 -20.95
N LEU A 135 -6.03 8.41 -20.41
CA LEU A 135 -6.20 9.70 -21.07
C LEU A 135 -4.86 10.42 -21.25
N ILE A 136 -4.08 10.55 -20.16
CA ILE A 136 -2.77 11.20 -20.22
C ILE A 136 -1.83 10.37 -21.10
N GLY A 137 -1.82 9.05 -20.95
CA GLY A 137 -1.00 8.15 -21.76
C GLY A 137 -1.28 8.26 -23.25
N LYS A 138 -2.55 8.27 -23.67
CA LYS A 138 -2.92 8.46 -25.08
C LYS A 138 -2.44 9.79 -25.64
N LEU A 139 -2.61 10.89 -24.89
CA LEU A 139 -2.14 12.22 -25.31
C LEU A 139 -0.61 12.25 -25.43
N LEU A 140 0.09 11.68 -24.45
CA LEU A 140 1.55 11.69 -24.39
C LEU A 140 2.16 10.83 -25.50
N TYR A 141 1.71 9.57 -25.64
CA TYR A 141 2.23 8.65 -26.64
C TYR A 141 1.85 9.05 -28.07
N ARG A 142 0.70 9.72 -28.30
CA ARG A 142 0.34 10.31 -29.56
C ARG A 142 1.34 11.41 -29.94
N ARG A 143 1.64 12.34 -29.04
CA ARG A 143 2.63 13.41 -29.29
C ARG A 143 4.03 12.85 -29.58
N ILE A 144 4.47 11.83 -28.83
CA ILE A 144 5.77 11.18 -29.06
C ILE A 144 5.82 10.50 -30.43
N ARG A 145 4.74 9.82 -30.83
CA ARG A 145 4.66 9.11 -32.13
C ARG A 145 4.58 10.06 -33.32
N ASP A 146 3.83 11.14 -33.18
CA ASP A 146 3.56 12.09 -34.28
C ASP A 146 4.74 13.06 -34.50
N SER A 147 5.68 13.15 -33.57
CA SER A 147 6.91 13.94 -33.68
C SER A 147 8.00 13.13 -34.38
N LYS A 148 8.30 13.51 -35.63
CA LYS A 148 9.36 12.87 -36.46
C LYS A 148 10.78 13.06 -35.92
N ASP A 149 10.99 14.07 -35.07
CA ASP A 149 12.30 14.44 -34.52
C ASP A 149 12.59 13.84 -33.13
N ILE A 150 11.67 13.06 -32.58
CA ILE A 150 11.81 12.50 -31.24
C ILE A 150 12.51 11.13 -31.33
N ASP A 151 13.82 11.13 -31.10
CA ASP A 151 14.61 9.93 -30.85
C ASP A 151 14.30 9.40 -29.44
N TYR A 152 13.56 8.30 -29.36
CA TYR A 152 13.13 7.69 -28.08
C TYR A 152 14.32 7.27 -27.21
N GLU A 153 15.43 6.89 -27.82
CA GLU A 153 16.64 6.49 -27.14
C GLU A 153 17.36 7.69 -26.49
N LYS A 154 17.37 8.84 -27.18
CA LYS A 154 17.88 10.11 -26.60
C LYS A 154 17.01 10.60 -25.44
N ILE A 155 15.67 10.51 -25.55
CA ILE A 155 14.77 10.90 -24.47
C ILE A 155 14.97 10.00 -23.26
N SER A 156 15.03 8.68 -23.44
CA SER A 156 15.19 7.73 -22.33
C SER A 156 16.50 7.91 -21.58
N ASN A 157 17.54 8.43 -22.25
CA ASN A 157 18.84 8.73 -21.66
C ASN A 157 18.95 10.14 -21.09
N HIS A 158 17.97 11.00 -21.33
CA HIS A 158 18.03 12.39 -20.88
C HIS A 158 17.97 12.50 -19.34
N PHE A 159 18.88 13.31 -18.75
CA PHE A 159 19.02 13.41 -17.30
C PHE A 159 17.76 13.90 -16.59
N LEU A 160 16.98 14.79 -17.23
CA LEU A 160 15.70 15.28 -16.67
C LEU A 160 14.67 14.15 -16.52
N LEU A 161 14.58 13.24 -17.49
CA LEU A 161 13.67 12.11 -17.40
C LEU A 161 14.12 11.12 -16.31
N LYS A 162 15.44 10.86 -16.23
CA LYS A 162 15.99 10.06 -15.12
C LYS A 162 15.73 10.69 -13.76
N GLY A 163 15.87 12.02 -13.66
CA GLY A 163 15.51 12.79 -12.47
C GLY A 163 14.04 12.68 -12.12
N LEU A 164 13.15 12.81 -13.13
CA LEU A 164 11.70 12.66 -12.94
C LEU A 164 11.33 11.25 -12.43
N VAL A 165 11.94 10.20 -12.97
CA VAL A 165 11.74 8.81 -12.50
C VAL A 165 12.18 8.68 -11.05
N PHE A 166 13.32 9.23 -10.67
CA PHE A 166 13.81 9.18 -9.29
C PHE A 166 12.86 9.92 -8.33
N VAL A 167 12.50 11.17 -8.67
CA VAL A 167 11.58 11.98 -7.86
C VAL A 167 10.19 11.32 -7.74
N SER A 168 9.65 10.79 -8.84
CA SER A 168 8.38 10.08 -8.80
C SER A 168 8.46 8.78 -7.98
N SER A 169 9.58 8.08 -7.98
CA SER A 169 9.81 6.92 -7.10
C SER A 169 9.81 7.32 -5.61
N CYS A 170 10.47 8.42 -5.27
CA CYS A 170 10.44 8.98 -3.91
C CYS A 170 9.02 9.43 -3.52
N TYR A 171 8.28 10.00 -4.46
CA TYR A 171 6.89 10.41 -4.25
C TYR A 171 5.96 9.22 -3.97
N VAL A 172 6.14 8.09 -4.67
CA VAL A 172 5.43 6.84 -4.34
C VAL A 172 5.78 6.35 -2.94
N ALA A 173 7.08 6.37 -2.56
CA ALA A 173 7.51 5.97 -1.23
C ALA A 173 6.89 6.86 -0.14
N PHE A 174 6.82 8.18 -0.37
CA PHE A 174 6.13 9.14 0.49
C PHE A 174 4.63 8.80 0.63
N ALA A 175 3.95 8.54 -0.49
CA ALA A 175 2.53 8.16 -0.49
C ALA A 175 2.27 6.83 0.24
N ILE A 176 3.19 5.85 0.13
CA ILE A 176 3.16 4.61 0.92
C ILE A 176 3.27 4.93 2.42
N GLY A 177 4.18 5.82 2.79
CA GLY A 177 4.31 6.25 4.18
C GLY A 177 3.00 6.82 4.73
N ALA A 178 2.40 7.74 4.00
CA ALA A 178 1.14 8.38 4.35
C ALA A 178 -0.05 7.40 4.51
N ASN A 179 -0.04 6.30 3.77
CA ASN A 179 -1.15 5.33 3.78
C ASN A 179 -0.85 4.07 4.61
N ASN A 180 0.29 3.44 4.37
CA ASN A 180 0.51 2.07 4.86
C ASN A 180 1.11 2.00 6.27
N VAL A 181 1.92 2.98 6.70
CA VAL A 181 2.48 2.97 8.07
C VAL A 181 1.35 3.01 9.09
N ALA A 182 0.30 3.76 8.79
CA ALA A 182 -0.90 3.89 9.62
C ALA A 182 -1.65 2.57 9.86
N ASN A 183 -1.52 1.59 8.96
CA ASN A 183 -2.13 0.26 9.15
C ASN A 183 -1.59 -0.48 10.39
N ALA A 184 -0.37 -0.16 10.81
CA ALA A 184 0.19 -0.69 12.05
C ALA A 184 0.17 0.35 13.18
N SER A 185 0.58 1.59 12.91
CA SER A 185 0.71 2.61 13.94
C SER A 185 -0.64 3.09 14.50
N GLY A 186 -1.71 3.11 13.69
CA GLY A 186 -3.04 3.50 14.15
C GLY A 186 -3.61 2.56 15.22
N PRO A 187 -3.77 1.26 14.94
CA PRO A 187 -4.23 0.30 15.93
C PRO A 187 -3.33 0.22 17.16
N ILE A 188 -1.99 0.32 17.00
CA ILE A 188 -1.06 0.36 18.15
C ILE A 188 -1.30 1.60 19.01
N ALA A 189 -1.50 2.77 18.38
CA ALA A 189 -1.76 4.00 19.12
C ALA A 189 -3.05 3.90 19.95
N SER A 190 -4.10 3.34 19.39
CA SER A 190 -5.37 3.12 20.12
C SER A 190 -5.22 2.12 21.25
N MET A 191 -4.50 1.03 21.04
CA MET A 191 -4.19 0.07 22.09
C MET A 191 -3.43 0.71 23.25
N VAL A 192 -2.41 1.54 22.96
CA VAL A 192 -1.64 2.24 24.01
C VAL A 192 -2.52 3.21 24.80
N LEU A 193 -3.41 3.95 24.14
CA LEU A 193 -4.37 4.82 24.83
C LEU A 193 -5.31 4.03 25.74
N ASN A 194 -5.80 2.90 25.25
CA ASN A 194 -6.67 2.01 26.02
C ASN A 194 -5.97 1.50 27.29
N GLU A 195 -4.74 1.02 27.17
CA GLU A 195 -3.93 0.56 28.32
C GLU A 195 -3.59 1.68 29.31
N LEU A 196 -3.46 2.92 28.85
CA LEU A 196 -3.22 4.08 29.70
C LEU A 196 -4.52 4.61 30.36
N GLY A 197 -5.68 4.06 30.03
CA GLY A 197 -6.98 4.54 30.49
C GLY A 197 -7.34 5.94 29.98
N ILE A 198 -6.79 6.35 28.83
CA ILE A 198 -7.04 7.65 28.23
C ILE A 198 -8.26 7.54 27.31
N ASP A 199 -9.23 8.43 27.52
CA ASP A 199 -10.48 8.47 26.76
C ASP A 199 -10.23 8.57 25.24
N ALA A 200 -11.02 7.81 24.50
CA ALA A 200 -11.05 7.82 23.03
C ALA A 200 -11.29 9.21 22.43
N GLY A 201 -11.96 10.12 23.13
CA GLY A 201 -12.23 11.50 22.73
C GLY A 201 -11.00 12.43 22.70
N SER A 202 -9.89 12.04 23.32
CA SER A 202 -8.68 12.88 23.40
C SER A 202 -7.89 12.85 22.08
N GLU A 203 -8.17 13.81 21.18
CA GLU A 203 -7.45 13.92 19.90
C GLU A 203 -5.96 14.21 20.09
N ASP A 204 -5.60 15.10 21.01
CA ASP A 204 -4.21 15.52 21.21
C ASP A 204 -3.34 14.34 21.68
N ASN A 205 -3.83 13.56 22.63
CA ASN A 205 -3.13 12.37 23.11
C ASN A 205 -2.97 11.32 21.99
N PHE A 206 -3.98 11.13 21.17
CA PHE A 206 -3.88 10.23 20.02
C PHE A 206 -2.80 10.68 19.03
N ILE A 207 -2.74 12.00 18.73
CA ILE A 207 -1.72 12.55 17.82
C ILE A 207 -0.31 12.32 18.36
N VAL A 208 -0.10 12.53 19.65
CA VAL A 208 1.22 12.29 20.27
C VAL A 208 1.59 10.80 20.16
N ILE A 209 0.71 9.91 20.56
CA ILE A 209 1.01 8.46 20.57
C ILE A 209 1.15 7.90 19.15
N ILE A 210 0.30 8.32 18.21
CA ILE A 210 0.45 7.85 16.82
C ILE A 210 1.74 8.37 16.17
N THR A 211 2.21 9.55 16.56
CA THR A 211 3.49 10.08 16.09
C THR A 211 4.65 9.23 16.63
N VAL A 212 4.64 8.91 17.92
CA VAL A 212 5.66 8.06 18.54
C VAL A 212 5.65 6.65 17.93
N THR A 213 4.48 6.03 17.79
CA THR A 213 4.36 4.71 17.17
C THR A 213 4.79 4.73 15.70
N THR A 214 4.51 5.80 14.96
CA THR A 214 4.98 6.01 13.58
C THR A 214 6.50 6.07 13.52
N LEU A 215 7.16 6.80 14.42
CA LEU A 215 8.62 6.88 14.49
C LEU A 215 9.29 5.52 14.74
N ILE A 216 8.61 4.62 15.45
CA ILE A 216 9.09 3.26 15.70
C ILE A 216 8.81 2.33 14.51
N ILE A 217 7.64 2.45 13.89
CA ILE A 217 7.16 1.54 12.85
C ILE A 217 7.74 1.87 11.48
N ALA A 218 7.84 3.14 11.10
CA ALA A 218 8.29 3.53 9.75
C ALA A 218 9.70 3.05 9.41
N PRO A 219 10.72 3.05 10.30
CA PRO A 219 12.03 2.49 10.01
C PRO A 219 12.01 0.99 9.67
N CYS A 220 11.02 0.23 10.18
CA CYS A 220 10.88 -1.18 9.85
C CYS A 220 10.58 -1.42 8.35
N PHE A 221 10.04 -0.41 7.66
CA PHE A 221 9.85 -0.48 6.20
C PHE A 221 11.18 -0.52 5.46
N ALA A 222 12.20 0.24 5.91
CA ALA A 222 13.55 0.17 5.34
C ALA A 222 14.18 -1.21 5.55
N ILE A 223 14.00 -1.79 6.75
CA ILE A 223 14.47 -3.15 7.06
C ILE A 223 13.79 -4.16 6.13
N GLY A 224 12.49 -4.09 5.96
CA GLY A 224 11.73 -4.96 5.05
C GLY A 224 12.17 -4.83 3.58
N SER A 225 12.40 -3.60 3.13
CA SER A 225 12.96 -3.30 1.81
C SER A 225 14.33 -3.97 1.61
N SER A 226 15.18 -3.93 2.63
CA SER A 226 16.51 -4.54 2.59
C SER A 226 16.46 -6.08 2.52
N LEU A 227 15.57 -6.71 3.31
CA LEU A 227 15.51 -8.16 3.44
C LEU A 227 14.82 -8.83 2.24
N PHE A 228 13.68 -8.34 1.82
CA PHE A 228 12.81 -9.01 0.84
C PHE A 228 12.51 -8.17 -0.41
N GLY A 229 12.77 -6.85 -0.38
CA GLY A 229 12.38 -5.94 -1.47
C GLY A 229 12.98 -6.30 -2.82
N TYR A 230 14.19 -6.85 -2.85
CA TYR A 230 14.86 -7.22 -4.11
C TYR A 230 14.11 -8.30 -4.92
N ARG A 231 13.55 -9.30 -4.27
CA ARG A 231 12.79 -10.36 -4.96
C ARG A 231 11.57 -9.76 -5.68
N LEU A 232 10.90 -8.84 -5.02
CA LEU A 232 9.72 -8.15 -5.56
C LEU A 232 10.08 -7.15 -6.66
N LEU A 233 11.20 -6.41 -6.52
CA LEU A 233 11.74 -5.54 -7.58
C LEU A 233 11.95 -6.30 -8.89
N HIS A 234 12.52 -7.50 -8.81
CA HIS A 234 12.84 -8.31 -9.98
C HIS A 234 11.60 -8.93 -10.64
N SER A 235 10.64 -9.41 -9.83
CA SER A 235 9.41 -10.03 -10.34
C SER A 235 8.45 -9.03 -10.95
N THR A 236 8.30 -7.85 -10.36
CA THR A 236 7.35 -6.82 -10.81
C THR A 236 7.87 -6.05 -12.03
N GLY A 237 9.17 -5.75 -12.09
CA GLY A 237 9.77 -4.94 -13.16
C GLY A 237 9.80 -5.62 -14.52
N LYS A 238 9.86 -6.96 -14.58
CA LYS A 238 9.97 -7.72 -15.84
C LYS A 238 8.65 -8.32 -16.34
N GLY A 239 7.61 -8.33 -15.53
CA GLY A 239 6.47 -9.23 -15.77
C GLY A 239 5.26 -8.61 -16.47
N ILE A 240 5.09 -7.30 -16.52
CA ILE A 240 3.80 -6.72 -16.89
C ILE A 240 3.84 -6.00 -18.23
N VAL A 241 4.68 -4.99 -18.40
CA VAL A 241 4.80 -4.24 -19.67
C VAL A 241 6.13 -3.49 -19.73
N GLU A 242 6.83 -3.53 -20.83
CA GLU A 242 7.95 -2.61 -21.09
C GLU A 242 7.41 -1.22 -21.46
N PHE A 243 7.03 -0.44 -20.46
CA PHE A 243 6.42 0.88 -20.67
C PHE A 243 7.42 2.04 -20.79
N GLY A 244 8.71 1.78 -20.57
CA GLY A 244 9.77 2.80 -20.62
C GLY A 244 9.67 3.83 -19.48
N LEU A 245 10.65 4.73 -19.37
CA LEU A 245 10.77 5.68 -18.26
C LEU A 245 9.62 6.69 -18.19
N VAL A 246 9.10 7.11 -19.34
CA VAL A 246 7.96 8.05 -19.43
C VAL A 246 6.69 7.42 -18.85
N GLY A 247 6.39 6.17 -19.27
CA GLY A 247 5.24 5.45 -18.73
C GLY A 247 5.39 5.14 -17.25
N ALA A 248 6.60 4.79 -16.80
CA ALA A 248 6.89 4.55 -15.40
C ALA A 248 6.63 5.78 -14.53
N SER A 249 7.13 6.96 -14.95
CA SER A 249 6.88 8.23 -14.24
C SER A 249 5.38 8.57 -14.22
N LEU A 250 4.68 8.38 -15.32
CA LEU A 250 3.24 8.62 -15.39
C LEU A 250 2.47 7.75 -14.40
N ILE A 251 2.74 6.44 -14.37
CA ILE A 251 2.13 5.50 -13.43
C ILE A 251 2.42 5.97 -11.99
N SER A 252 3.68 6.22 -11.66
CA SER A 252 4.10 6.63 -10.31
C SER A 252 3.41 7.91 -9.84
N ILE A 253 3.35 8.94 -10.70
CA ILE A 253 2.73 10.23 -10.35
C ILE A 253 1.22 10.06 -10.14
N VAL A 254 0.52 9.42 -11.06
CA VAL A 254 -0.95 9.24 -10.96
C VAL A 254 -1.30 8.41 -9.72
N THR A 255 -0.62 7.30 -9.51
CA THR A 255 -0.97 6.39 -8.41
C THR A 255 -0.60 6.94 -7.05
N ALA A 256 0.55 7.60 -6.90
CA ALA A 256 0.94 8.28 -5.66
C ALA A 256 -0.01 9.44 -5.33
N THR A 257 -0.42 10.23 -6.33
CA THR A 257 -1.38 11.33 -6.13
C THR A 257 -2.73 10.81 -5.66
N LEU A 258 -3.28 9.77 -6.29
CA LEU A 258 -4.55 9.18 -5.88
C LEU A 258 -4.47 8.55 -4.48
N LEU A 259 -3.36 7.87 -4.17
CA LEU A 259 -3.12 7.31 -2.84
C LEU A 259 -3.07 8.41 -1.77
N LEU A 260 -2.35 9.51 -2.02
CA LEU A 260 -2.26 10.64 -1.10
C LEU A 260 -3.59 11.36 -0.94
N LEU A 261 -4.33 11.58 -2.03
CA LEU A 261 -5.66 12.18 -1.95
C LEU A 261 -6.58 11.35 -1.05
N ALA A 262 -6.65 10.03 -1.24
CA ALA A 262 -7.44 9.16 -0.38
C ALA A 262 -7.00 9.22 1.09
N SER A 263 -5.67 9.26 1.32
CA SER A 263 -5.09 9.31 2.66
C SER A 263 -5.41 10.61 3.39
N ILE A 264 -5.22 11.77 2.73
CA ILE A 264 -5.34 13.08 3.37
C ILE A 264 -6.80 13.53 3.48
N THR A 265 -7.62 13.28 2.43
CA THR A 265 -8.99 13.85 2.39
C THR A 265 -10.01 13.01 3.14
N ARG A 266 -9.89 11.70 3.12
CA ARG A 266 -10.86 10.76 3.68
C ARG A 266 -10.27 9.80 4.70
N GLY A 267 -8.95 9.78 4.88
CA GLY A 267 -8.28 8.83 5.76
C GLY A 267 -8.47 7.36 5.36
N ILE A 268 -8.78 7.09 4.08
CA ILE A 268 -9.13 5.74 3.64
C ILE A 268 -7.87 4.92 3.35
N PRO A 269 -7.69 3.78 4.03
CA PRO A 269 -6.60 2.84 3.74
C PRO A 269 -6.82 2.22 2.35
N THR A 270 -5.97 2.59 1.39
CA THR A 270 -6.14 2.27 -0.04
C THR A 270 -5.02 1.37 -0.56
N SER A 271 -5.31 0.61 -1.62
CA SER A 271 -4.39 -0.33 -2.24
C SER A 271 -3.55 0.31 -3.35
N LEU A 272 -2.29 0.68 -3.06
CA LEU A 272 -1.37 1.12 -4.11
C LEU A 272 -1.15 0.05 -5.19
N VAL A 273 -1.15 -1.23 -4.81
CA VAL A 273 -0.94 -2.34 -5.77
C VAL A 273 -2.05 -2.37 -6.82
N GLN A 274 -3.30 -2.14 -6.41
CA GLN A 274 -4.43 -2.06 -7.34
C GLN A 274 -4.34 -0.81 -8.22
N LEU A 275 -4.05 0.37 -7.64
CA LEU A 275 -3.84 1.60 -8.39
C LEU A 275 -2.77 1.43 -9.47
N ASN A 276 -1.60 0.88 -9.09
CA ASN A 276 -0.49 0.63 -10.02
C ASN A 276 -0.87 -0.35 -11.11
N THR A 277 -1.56 -1.46 -10.79
CA THR A 277 -1.93 -2.46 -11.80
C THR A 277 -2.88 -1.87 -12.84
N PHE A 278 -3.87 -1.11 -12.42
CA PHE A 278 -4.79 -0.45 -13.35
C PHE A 278 -4.10 0.63 -14.19
N ALA A 279 -3.16 1.39 -13.62
CA ALA A 279 -2.35 2.36 -14.36
C ALA A 279 -1.41 1.67 -15.37
N ILE A 280 -0.78 0.56 -15.00
CA ILE A 280 0.05 -0.27 -15.91
C ILE A 280 -0.76 -0.81 -17.07
N ILE A 281 -1.97 -1.33 -16.82
CA ILE A 281 -2.89 -1.79 -17.86
C ILE A 281 -3.23 -0.62 -18.79
N ALA A 282 -3.51 0.57 -18.28
CA ALA A 282 -3.83 1.76 -19.07
C ALA A 282 -2.67 2.19 -19.98
N VAL A 283 -1.43 2.23 -19.45
CA VAL A 283 -0.24 2.51 -20.27
C VAL A 283 -0.02 1.44 -21.32
N GLY A 284 -0.18 0.16 -20.95
CA GLY A 284 -0.09 -0.95 -21.89
C GLY A 284 -1.07 -0.82 -23.05
N ILE A 285 -2.32 -0.49 -22.76
CA ILE A 285 -3.36 -0.25 -23.77
C ILE A 285 -3.01 0.95 -24.66
N SER A 286 -2.48 2.02 -24.09
CA SER A 286 -2.07 3.22 -24.83
C SER A 286 -0.94 2.95 -25.82
N LYS A 287 -0.05 1.97 -25.51
CA LYS A 287 1.09 1.56 -26.36
C LYS A 287 0.75 0.45 -27.35
N MET A 288 0.07 -0.60 -26.89
CA MET A 288 -0.06 -1.88 -27.62
C MET A 288 -1.50 -2.23 -28.01
N GLY A 289 -2.50 -1.47 -27.54
CA GLY A 289 -3.92 -1.73 -27.76
C GLY A 289 -4.52 -2.78 -26.82
N TRP A 290 -5.87 -2.85 -26.76
CA TRP A 290 -6.65 -3.64 -25.82
C TRP A 290 -6.40 -5.15 -25.86
N LYS A 291 -6.32 -5.71 -27.07
CA LYS A 291 -6.28 -7.17 -27.27
C LYS A 291 -5.05 -7.84 -26.67
N LYS A 292 -3.90 -7.16 -26.67
CA LYS A 292 -2.63 -7.73 -26.18
C LYS A 292 -2.50 -7.70 -24.66
N VAL A 293 -3.16 -6.76 -23.99
CA VAL A 293 -2.96 -6.50 -22.56
C VAL A 293 -3.89 -7.34 -21.69
N ILE A 294 -5.18 -7.47 -22.05
CA ILE A 294 -6.20 -8.12 -21.19
C ILE A 294 -5.98 -9.63 -21.05
N VAL A 295 -5.39 -10.28 -22.05
CA VAL A 295 -5.18 -11.75 -22.08
C VAL A 295 -3.94 -12.19 -21.28
N SER A 296 -3.20 -11.28 -20.66
CA SER A 296 -1.97 -11.59 -19.94
C SER A 296 -2.26 -12.43 -18.69
N ARG A 297 -1.58 -13.59 -18.55
CA ARG A 297 -1.66 -14.47 -17.37
C ARG A 297 -1.30 -13.77 -16.05
N THR A 298 -0.50 -12.73 -16.11
CA THR A 298 -0.06 -11.95 -14.96
C THR A 298 -1.22 -11.16 -14.38
N VAL A 299 -2.07 -10.56 -15.22
CA VAL A 299 -3.27 -9.82 -14.79
C VAL A 299 -4.26 -10.77 -14.11
N GLN A 300 -4.44 -11.98 -14.61
CA GLN A 300 -5.34 -12.97 -14.01
C GLN A 300 -4.90 -13.39 -12.60
N LYS A 301 -3.58 -13.57 -12.37
CA LYS A 301 -3.05 -13.91 -11.03
C LYS A 301 -3.31 -12.80 -10.01
N PHE A 302 -3.27 -11.53 -10.40
CA PHE A 302 -3.54 -10.42 -9.48
C PHE A 302 -4.98 -10.45 -8.96
N TRP A 303 -5.97 -10.71 -9.81
CA TRP A 303 -7.38 -10.80 -9.39
C TRP A 303 -7.59 -11.86 -8.31
N ILE A 304 -6.97 -13.03 -8.47
CA ILE A 304 -7.08 -14.15 -7.52
C ILE A 304 -6.51 -13.74 -6.15
N VAL A 305 -5.30 -13.17 -6.14
CA VAL A 305 -4.62 -12.82 -4.88
C VAL A 305 -5.31 -11.67 -4.17
N TRP A 306 -5.86 -10.69 -4.90
CA TRP A 306 -6.58 -9.56 -4.30
C TRP A 306 -7.85 -9.96 -3.56
N ILE A 307 -8.44 -11.10 -3.91
CA ILE A 307 -9.61 -11.65 -3.21
C ILE A 307 -9.16 -12.61 -2.10
N ILE A 308 -8.24 -13.52 -2.41
CA ILE A 308 -7.85 -14.58 -1.47
C ILE A 308 -7.11 -14.02 -0.26
N ALA A 309 -6.21 -13.07 -0.46
CA ALA A 309 -5.34 -12.63 0.61
C ALA A 309 -6.06 -11.83 1.72
N PRO A 310 -6.94 -10.85 1.43
CA PRO A 310 -7.76 -10.24 2.48
C PRO A 310 -8.65 -11.26 3.20
N LEU A 311 -9.28 -12.18 2.47
CA LEU A 311 -10.11 -13.23 3.07
C LEU A 311 -9.31 -14.17 3.97
N LEU A 312 -8.07 -14.51 3.58
CA LEU A 312 -7.16 -15.29 4.42
C LEU A 312 -6.82 -14.53 5.71
N SER A 313 -6.56 -13.23 5.61
CA SER A 313 -6.27 -12.38 6.77
C SER A 313 -7.45 -12.33 7.74
N LEU A 314 -8.68 -12.18 7.21
CA LEU A 314 -9.91 -12.24 7.98
C LEU A 314 -10.08 -13.61 8.66
N ALA A 315 -9.95 -14.69 7.89
CA ALA A 315 -10.14 -16.05 8.40
C ALA A 315 -9.16 -16.38 9.51
N LEU A 316 -7.87 -16.03 9.34
CA LEU A 316 -6.85 -16.22 10.38
C LEU A 316 -7.19 -15.43 11.64
N SER A 317 -7.49 -14.15 11.49
CA SER A 317 -7.79 -13.27 12.62
C SER A 317 -9.06 -13.72 13.37
N TYR A 318 -10.12 -14.04 12.66
CA TYR A 318 -11.35 -14.59 13.25
C TYR A 318 -11.10 -15.90 13.99
N THR A 319 -10.39 -16.83 13.35
CA THR A 319 -10.10 -18.16 13.95
C THR A 319 -9.22 -18.02 15.19
N PHE A 320 -8.18 -17.18 15.16
CA PHE A 320 -7.31 -16.96 16.33
C PHE A 320 -8.08 -16.28 17.47
N THR A 321 -8.99 -15.36 17.17
CA THR A 321 -9.87 -14.75 18.17
C THR A 321 -10.80 -15.80 18.80
N ALA A 322 -11.44 -16.64 17.99
CA ALA A 322 -12.32 -17.69 18.48
C ALA A 322 -11.57 -18.69 19.36
N LEU A 323 -10.36 -19.09 18.97
CA LEU A 323 -9.51 -19.97 19.78
C LEU A 323 -9.09 -19.30 21.09
N ALA A 324 -8.62 -18.06 21.04
CA ALA A 324 -8.21 -17.33 22.25
C ALA A 324 -9.36 -17.14 23.23
N HIS A 325 -10.57 -16.85 22.71
CA HIS A 325 -11.79 -16.79 23.52
C HIS A 325 -12.14 -18.14 24.14
N HIS A 326 -12.08 -19.23 23.34
CA HIS A 326 -12.37 -20.59 23.83
C HIS A 326 -11.43 -21.04 24.95
N TYR A 327 -10.15 -20.66 24.88
CA TYR A 327 -9.17 -20.98 25.93
C TYR A 327 -9.14 -19.97 27.09
N GLY A 328 -10.05 -19.01 27.12
CA GLY A 328 -10.14 -18.02 28.19
C GLY A 328 -8.96 -17.04 28.25
N ILE A 329 -8.28 -16.82 27.11
CA ILE A 329 -7.17 -15.84 26.99
C ILE A 329 -7.72 -14.42 26.79
N ILE A 330 -8.83 -14.29 26.05
CA ILE A 330 -9.46 -13.01 25.70
C ILE A 330 -10.92 -13.04 26.18
N PHE A 331 -11.31 -12.01 26.91
CA PHE A 331 -12.68 -11.73 27.30
C PHE A 331 -13.03 -10.30 26.84
N PHE A 332 -14.16 -10.15 26.15
CA PHE A 332 -14.68 -8.86 25.71
C PHE A 332 -16.19 -8.81 25.92
#